data_772ff21ba02029fe87ea21ba28a4ef1c
#
_entry.id   772ff21ba02029fe87ea21ba28a4ef1c
#
_cell.length_a   1.000
_cell.length_b   1.000
_cell.length_c   1.000
_cell.angle_alpha   90.00
_cell.angle_beta   90.00
_cell.angle_gamma   90.00
#
_symmetry.space_group_name_H-M   'P 1'
#
loop_
_entity.id
_entity.type
_entity.pdbx_description
1 polymer ?
#
loop_
_entity_poly.entity_id
_entity_poly.type
_entity_poly.pdbx_seq_one_letter_code
_entity_poly.pdbx_strand_id
1 'polypeptide(L)'
;VFHLPVGILATLGVSILPVIAGAIAVNNTKKAQTATDIGIRLAIMLSMPCAVIMYLMSNEILTVLFHNSSSSAMLTAIAPCVVMMCVTQITSAILQSAGKIMLPFFTALCGSAVKLSMSWYLIAMPEINIYGSAISSNAAYILVMILNLIAIRKCLSLKLNITAIIIKPAIATVLMFGVMYISSNYISAILGDGFVYLAVMCGIGMSAYVLMLFLTNAISVKEVRKILKG
;
A
#
# COMPACT_ATOMS: atom_id res chain seq x y z
N VAL A 1 10.49 7.87 5.26
CA VAL A 1 10.63 6.85 4.21
C VAL A 1 9.28 6.19 3.91
N PHE A 2 8.61 5.58 4.86
CA PHE A 2 7.36 4.83 4.64
C PHE A 2 6.15 5.68 4.18
N HIS A 3 6.18 6.99 4.30
CA HIS A 3 5.16 7.90 3.75
C HIS A 3 5.32 8.21 2.27
N LEU A 4 6.46 7.92 1.64
CA LEU A 4 6.68 8.22 0.21
C LEU A 4 5.67 7.53 -0.72
N PRO A 5 5.41 6.21 -0.61
CA PRO A 5 4.40 5.54 -1.45
C PRO A 5 2.99 6.11 -1.25
N VAL A 6 2.67 6.51 0.00
CA VAL A 6 1.36 7.11 0.34
C VAL A 6 1.19 8.47 -0.33
N GLY A 7 2.26 9.29 -0.37
CA GLY A 7 2.25 10.59 -1.06
C GLY A 7 1.97 10.46 -2.56
N ILE A 8 2.58 9.49 -3.23
CA ILE A 8 2.32 9.20 -4.66
C ILE A 8 0.86 8.78 -4.86
N LEU A 9 0.33 7.94 -3.97
CA LEU A 9 -1.06 7.49 -4.06
C LEU A 9 -2.08 8.60 -3.72
N ALA A 10 -1.72 9.55 -2.90
CA ALA A 10 -2.58 10.71 -2.62
C ALA A 10 -2.89 11.50 -3.92
N THR A 11 -1.90 11.68 -4.79
CA THR A 11 -2.09 12.36 -6.09
C THR A 11 -3.00 11.55 -7.03
N LEU A 12 -2.87 10.23 -7.04
CA LEU A 12 -3.78 9.36 -7.80
C LEU A 12 -5.21 9.40 -7.23
N GLY A 13 -5.36 9.47 -5.91
CA GLY A 13 -6.65 9.67 -5.23
C GLY A 13 -7.36 10.92 -5.74
N VAL A 14 -6.66 12.04 -5.84
CA VAL A 14 -7.21 13.32 -6.36
C VAL A 14 -7.73 13.16 -7.79
N SER A 15 -7.04 12.39 -8.65
CA SER A 15 -7.46 12.16 -10.04
C SER A 15 -8.71 11.27 -10.17
N ILE A 16 -8.91 10.35 -9.23
CA ILE A 16 -10.06 9.41 -9.24
C ILE A 16 -11.32 10.06 -8.62
N LEU A 17 -11.15 11.00 -7.69
CA LEU A 17 -12.22 11.71 -6.99
C LEU A 17 -13.31 12.26 -7.93
N PRO A 18 -12.99 13.06 -8.98
CA PRO A 18 -14.02 13.63 -9.85
C PRO A 18 -14.75 12.58 -10.68
N VAL A 19 -14.07 11.48 -11.05
CA VAL A 19 -14.68 10.39 -11.83
C VAL A 19 -15.75 9.67 -11.00
N ILE A 20 -15.47 9.40 -9.73
CA ILE A 20 -16.43 8.76 -8.81
C ILE A 20 -17.57 9.70 -8.47
N ALA A 21 -17.27 10.96 -8.13
CA ALA A 21 -18.28 11.96 -7.81
C ALA A 21 -19.25 12.18 -8.99
N GLY A 22 -18.74 12.31 -10.21
CA GLY A 22 -19.54 12.45 -11.41
C GLY A 22 -20.39 11.21 -11.71
N ALA A 23 -19.86 10.00 -11.49
CA ALA A 23 -20.61 8.78 -11.69
C ALA A 23 -21.78 8.63 -10.69
N ILE A 24 -21.55 9.04 -9.42
CA ILE A 24 -22.58 9.02 -8.38
C ILE A 24 -23.65 10.08 -8.64
N ALA A 25 -23.27 11.28 -9.08
CA ALA A 25 -24.20 12.37 -9.38
C ALA A 25 -25.23 11.99 -10.46
N VAL A 26 -24.85 11.16 -11.44
CA VAL A 26 -25.76 10.67 -12.50
C VAL A 26 -26.33 9.27 -12.19
N ASN A 27 -26.27 8.81 -10.94
CA ASN A 27 -26.73 7.49 -10.48
C ASN A 27 -26.18 6.30 -11.30
N ASN A 28 -25.01 6.46 -11.90
CA ASN A 28 -24.35 5.39 -12.66
C ASN A 28 -23.49 4.50 -11.74
N THR A 29 -24.15 3.58 -11.05
CA THR A 29 -23.52 2.66 -10.09
C THR A 29 -22.44 1.79 -10.72
N LYS A 30 -22.62 1.37 -11.99
CA LYS A 30 -21.61 0.56 -12.70
C LYS A 30 -20.29 1.34 -12.92
N LYS A 31 -20.39 2.60 -13.34
CA LYS A 31 -19.21 3.46 -13.54
C LYS A 31 -18.53 3.78 -12.21
N ALA A 32 -19.31 4.07 -11.16
CA ALA A 32 -18.78 4.29 -9.81
C ALA A 32 -18.06 3.04 -9.27
N GLN A 33 -18.64 1.85 -9.47
CA GLN A 33 -18.03 0.59 -9.06
C GLN A 33 -16.70 0.35 -9.80
N THR A 34 -16.69 0.48 -11.13
CA THR A 34 -15.47 0.29 -11.92
C THR A 34 -14.36 1.24 -11.49
N ALA A 35 -14.68 2.51 -11.25
CA ALA A 35 -13.69 3.50 -10.80
C ALA A 35 -13.16 3.17 -9.38
N THR A 36 -14.03 2.70 -8.48
CA THR A 36 -13.66 2.25 -7.13
C THR A 36 -12.74 1.03 -7.18
N ASP A 37 -13.09 0.01 -7.98
CA ASP A 37 -12.29 -1.20 -8.14
C ASP A 37 -10.90 -0.89 -8.72
N ILE A 38 -10.84 -0.01 -9.74
CA ILE A 38 -9.58 0.44 -10.32
C ILE A 38 -8.74 1.20 -9.28
N GLY A 39 -9.33 2.10 -8.51
CA GLY A 39 -8.63 2.86 -7.49
C GLY A 39 -8.00 1.97 -6.41
N ILE A 40 -8.75 1.05 -5.85
CA ILE A 40 -8.26 0.12 -4.82
C ILE A 40 -7.17 -0.80 -5.41
N ARG A 41 -7.37 -1.29 -6.63
CA ARG A 41 -6.41 -2.15 -7.32
C ARG A 41 -5.08 -1.44 -7.57
N LEU A 42 -5.11 -0.18 -8.04
CA LEU A 42 -3.90 0.63 -8.23
C LEU A 42 -3.18 0.89 -6.91
N ALA A 43 -3.92 1.17 -5.83
CA ALA A 43 -3.33 1.34 -4.51
C ALA A 43 -2.55 0.10 -4.06
N ILE A 44 -3.14 -1.09 -4.21
CA ILE A 44 -2.51 -2.36 -3.86
C ILE A 44 -1.30 -2.64 -4.78
N MET A 45 -1.46 -2.45 -6.09
CA MET A 45 -0.38 -2.70 -7.06
C MET A 45 0.84 -1.82 -6.85
N LEU A 46 0.65 -0.56 -6.42
CA LEU A 46 1.77 0.35 -6.17
C LEU A 46 2.38 0.17 -4.78
N SER A 47 1.56 -0.16 -3.78
CA SER A 47 2.05 -0.28 -2.40
C SER A 47 2.78 -1.59 -2.11
N MET A 48 2.36 -2.70 -2.73
CA MET A 48 2.97 -4.01 -2.47
C MET A 48 4.46 -4.07 -2.80
N PRO A 49 4.94 -3.65 -3.99
CA PRO A 49 6.36 -3.68 -4.28
C PRO A 49 7.15 -2.75 -3.37
N CYS A 50 6.59 -1.58 -3.01
CA CYS A 50 7.22 -0.67 -2.07
C CYS A 50 7.40 -1.30 -0.69
N ALA A 51 6.40 -2.04 -0.20
CA ALA A 51 6.48 -2.74 1.07
C ALA A 51 7.56 -3.83 1.05
N VAL A 52 7.69 -4.59 -0.04
CA VAL A 52 8.74 -5.62 -0.19
C VAL A 52 10.13 -5.00 -0.22
N ILE A 53 10.31 -3.92 -0.99
CA ILE A 53 11.60 -3.21 -1.05
C ILE A 53 11.97 -2.68 0.35
N MET A 54 11.02 -2.06 1.05
CA MET A 54 11.26 -1.56 2.41
C MET A 54 11.54 -2.67 3.41
N TYR A 55 10.92 -3.83 3.24
CA TYR A 55 11.14 -4.98 4.11
C TYR A 55 12.53 -5.59 3.91
N LEU A 56 12.92 -5.88 2.65
CA LEU A 56 14.18 -6.54 2.33
C LEU A 56 15.38 -5.61 2.39
N MET A 57 15.22 -4.35 2.00
CA MET A 57 16.30 -3.37 1.87
C MET A 57 16.26 -2.31 2.98
N SER A 58 15.68 -2.63 4.14
CA SER A 58 15.54 -1.68 5.25
C SER A 58 16.87 -1.14 5.76
N ASN A 59 17.89 -2.00 5.84
CA ASN A 59 19.24 -1.65 6.29
C ASN A 59 19.92 -0.71 5.30
N GLU A 60 19.90 -1.07 4.03
CA GLU A 60 20.52 -0.32 2.93
C GLU A 60 19.85 1.04 2.73
N ILE A 61 18.51 1.07 2.77
CA ILE A 61 17.75 2.32 2.67
C ILE A 61 18.18 3.31 3.78
N LEU A 62 18.26 2.84 5.03
CA LEU A 62 18.63 3.70 6.14
C LEU A 62 20.09 4.09 6.12
N THR A 63 20.98 3.18 5.75
CA THR A 63 22.41 3.47 5.61
C THR A 63 22.67 4.50 4.51
N VAL A 64 22.03 4.36 3.36
CA VAL A 64 22.19 5.28 2.22
C VAL A 64 21.57 6.66 2.50
N LEU A 65 20.37 6.71 3.12
CA LEU A 65 19.68 7.97 3.32
C LEU A 65 20.08 8.71 4.60
N PHE A 66 20.42 7.98 5.66
CA PHE A 66 20.66 8.57 6.99
C PHE A 66 22.03 8.24 7.58
N HIS A 67 22.86 7.46 6.88
CA HIS A 67 24.16 6.98 7.34
C HIS A 67 24.07 6.24 8.70
N ASN A 68 22.91 5.66 8.99
CA ASN A 68 22.64 4.97 10.25
C ASN A 68 21.60 3.87 10.05
N SER A 69 21.97 2.63 10.35
CA SER A 69 21.13 1.46 10.22
C SER A 69 20.44 0.99 11.50
N SER A 70 20.66 1.68 12.63
CA SER A 70 20.17 1.24 13.96
C SER A 70 18.64 1.01 14.01
N SER A 71 17.88 1.66 13.13
CA SER A 71 16.42 1.56 13.07
C SER A 71 15.92 0.64 11.94
N SER A 72 16.79 -0.15 11.31
CA SER A 72 16.41 -1.01 10.18
C SER A 72 15.34 -2.04 10.55
N ALA A 73 15.47 -2.68 11.71
CA ALA A 73 14.50 -3.63 12.22
C ALA A 73 13.12 -3.00 12.45
N MET A 74 13.06 -1.72 12.85
CA MET A 74 11.79 -0.99 12.98
C MET A 74 11.17 -0.69 11.61
N LEU A 75 11.99 -0.32 10.60
CA LEU A 75 11.52 -0.11 9.24
C LEU A 75 10.98 -1.41 8.64
N THR A 76 11.65 -2.53 8.87
CA THR A 76 11.15 -3.87 8.50
C THR A 76 9.81 -4.19 9.15
N ALA A 77 9.65 -3.93 10.45
CA ALA A 77 8.41 -4.18 11.17
C ALA A 77 7.23 -3.32 10.69
N ILE A 78 7.49 -2.09 10.21
CA ILE A 78 6.44 -1.19 9.72
C ILE A 78 6.17 -1.33 8.21
N ALA A 79 7.02 -2.02 7.46
CA ALA A 79 6.88 -2.16 6.00
C ALA A 79 5.51 -2.68 5.54
N PRO A 80 4.89 -3.70 6.17
CA PRO A 80 3.54 -4.15 5.80
C PRO A 80 2.47 -3.06 5.96
N CYS A 81 2.66 -2.13 6.90
CA CYS A 81 1.75 -1.01 7.16
C CYS A 81 1.54 -0.14 5.92
N VAL A 82 2.55 -0.04 5.04
CA VAL A 82 2.49 0.78 3.81
C VAL A 82 1.32 0.36 2.93
N VAL A 83 1.08 -0.95 2.78
CA VAL A 83 -0.05 -1.45 1.98
C VAL A 83 -1.38 -1.02 2.59
N MET A 84 -1.52 -1.18 3.91
CA MET A 84 -2.76 -0.82 4.61
C MET A 84 -3.01 0.69 4.58
N MET A 85 -1.95 1.52 4.75
CA MET A 85 -2.03 2.96 4.62
C MET A 85 -2.49 3.39 3.23
N CYS A 86 -1.92 2.82 2.19
CA CYS A 86 -2.26 3.12 0.81
C CYS A 86 -3.71 2.78 0.46
N VAL A 87 -4.19 1.62 0.89
CA VAL A 87 -5.59 1.22 0.72
C VAL A 87 -6.52 2.13 1.54
N THR A 88 -6.14 2.47 2.77
CA THR A 88 -6.89 3.41 3.61
C THR A 88 -7.02 4.78 2.96
N GLN A 89 -5.94 5.29 2.38
CA GLN A 89 -5.91 6.60 1.70
C GLN A 89 -6.91 6.64 0.53
N ILE A 90 -6.86 5.62 -0.35
CA ILE A 90 -7.75 5.59 -1.52
C ILE A 90 -9.21 5.35 -1.13
N THR A 91 -9.46 4.47 -0.15
CA THR A 91 -10.83 4.21 0.31
C THR A 91 -11.45 5.41 1.03
N SER A 92 -10.64 6.18 1.76
CA SER A 92 -11.08 7.46 2.34
C SER A 92 -11.42 8.48 1.26
N ALA A 93 -10.60 8.60 0.20
CA ALA A 93 -10.87 9.47 -0.94
C ALA A 93 -12.18 9.07 -1.66
N ILE A 94 -12.44 7.77 -1.86
CA ILE A 94 -13.68 7.26 -2.44
C ILE A 94 -14.91 7.65 -1.61
N LEU A 95 -14.85 7.47 -0.29
CA LEU A 95 -15.96 7.86 0.60
C LEU A 95 -16.20 9.37 0.59
N GLN A 96 -15.14 10.18 0.56
CA GLN A 96 -15.24 11.64 0.46
C GLN A 96 -15.87 12.07 -0.86
N SER A 97 -15.46 11.47 -1.99
CA SER A 97 -16.04 11.76 -3.31
C SER A 97 -17.52 11.40 -3.41
N ALA A 98 -17.98 10.44 -2.61
CA ALA A 98 -19.37 10.06 -2.48
C ALA A 98 -20.17 10.97 -1.51
N GLY A 99 -19.60 12.07 -1.04
CA GLY A 99 -20.22 12.98 -0.07
C GLY A 99 -20.28 12.46 1.37
N LYS A 100 -19.63 11.31 1.64
CA LYS A 100 -19.61 10.68 2.98
C LYS A 100 -18.38 11.08 3.78
N ILE A 101 -18.11 12.38 3.88
CA ILE A 101 -16.88 12.95 4.47
C ILE A 101 -16.69 12.54 5.93
N MET A 102 -17.78 12.40 6.69
CA MET A 102 -17.72 12.06 8.12
C MET A 102 -17.30 10.61 8.38
N LEU A 103 -17.52 9.68 7.44
CA LEU A 103 -17.16 8.28 7.65
C LEU A 103 -15.65 8.06 7.78
N PRO A 104 -14.78 8.55 6.86
CA PRO A 104 -13.34 8.45 7.02
C PRO A 104 -12.82 9.13 8.28
N PHE A 105 -13.45 10.23 8.70
CA PHE A 105 -13.11 10.90 9.96
C PHE A 105 -13.33 9.97 11.17
N PHE A 106 -14.51 9.37 11.29
CA PHE A 106 -14.81 8.46 12.40
C PHE A 106 -13.94 7.18 12.35
N THR A 107 -13.71 6.62 11.17
CA THR A 107 -12.85 5.43 11.04
C THR A 107 -11.41 5.75 11.43
N ALA A 108 -10.89 6.93 11.05
CA ALA A 108 -9.57 7.39 11.46
C ALA A 108 -9.48 7.64 12.98
N LEU A 109 -10.54 8.19 13.57
CA LEU A 109 -10.62 8.40 15.03
C LEU A 109 -10.59 7.05 15.77
N CYS A 110 -11.33 6.06 15.32
CA CYS A 110 -11.29 4.70 15.88
C CYS A 110 -9.88 4.09 15.75
N GLY A 111 -9.25 4.23 14.57
CA GLY A 111 -7.89 3.75 14.34
C GLY A 111 -6.87 4.44 15.26
N SER A 112 -6.99 5.75 15.44
CA SER A 112 -6.12 6.51 16.34
C SER A 112 -6.29 6.09 17.80
N ALA A 113 -7.52 5.84 18.26
CA ALA A 113 -7.80 5.35 19.60
C ALA A 113 -7.14 3.97 19.83
N VAL A 114 -7.28 3.05 18.89
CA VAL A 114 -6.63 1.73 18.94
C VAL A 114 -5.11 1.86 18.92
N LYS A 115 -4.56 2.72 18.06
CA LYS A 115 -3.12 2.97 18.02
C LYS A 115 -2.59 3.47 19.35
N LEU A 116 -3.25 4.45 19.96
CA LEU A 116 -2.83 5.03 21.22
C LEU A 116 -2.90 4.02 22.35
N SER A 117 -4.00 3.30 22.52
CA SER A 117 -4.17 2.29 23.56
C SER A 117 -3.18 1.13 23.43
N MET A 118 -3.00 0.60 22.19
CA MET A 118 -2.04 -0.46 21.96
C MET A 118 -0.59 0.00 22.12
N SER A 119 -0.24 1.21 21.64
CA SER A 119 1.10 1.77 21.84
C SER A 119 1.42 1.93 23.30
N TRP A 120 0.48 2.48 24.07
CA TRP A 120 0.66 2.66 25.52
C TRP A 120 0.98 1.34 26.23
N TYR A 121 0.25 0.29 25.89
CA TYR A 121 0.43 -1.03 26.50
C TYR A 121 1.70 -1.74 26.03
N LEU A 122 1.94 -1.77 24.70
CA LEU A 122 3.03 -2.53 24.11
C LEU A 122 4.41 -1.91 24.34
N ILE A 123 4.51 -0.56 24.34
CA ILE A 123 5.80 0.11 24.58
C ILE A 123 6.22 -0.04 26.04
N ALA A 124 5.26 -0.16 26.98
CA ALA A 124 5.55 -0.40 28.37
C ALA A 124 6.16 -1.78 28.67
N MET A 125 6.05 -2.73 27.72
CA MET A 125 6.63 -4.06 27.87
C MET A 125 8.12 -4.04 27.50
N PRO A 126 9.06 -4.40 28.39
CA PRO A 126 10.50 -4.37 28.12
C PRO A 126 10.94 -5.24 26.94
N GLU A 127 10.23 -6.35 26.68
CA GLU A 127 10.52 -7.27 25.58
C GLU A 127 10.15 -6.73 24.20
N ILE A 128 9.12 -5.88 24.13
CA ILE A 128 8.58 -5.34 22.88
C ILE A 128 9.14 -3.94 22.61
N ASN A 129 9.16 -3.11 23.65
CA ASN A 129 9.72 -1.75 23.63
C ASN A 129 9.25 -0.94 22.40
N ILE A 130 10.19 -0.36 21.64
CA ILE A 130 9.91 0.51 20.49
C ILE A 130 9.14 -0.20 19.34
N TYR A 131 9.26 -1.53 19.23
CA TYR A 131 8.49 -2.31 18.24
C TYR A 131 6.99 -2.26 18.48
N GLY A 132 6.55 -2.00 19.69
CA GLY A 132 5.14 -1.78 20.05
C GLY A 132 4.49 -0.68 19.21
N SER A 133 5.24 0.34 18.83
CA SER A 133 4.75 1.40 17.95
C SER A 133 4.51 0.91 16.51
N ALA A 134 5.34 0.01 15.96
CA ALA A 134 5.13 -0.58 14.65
C ALA A 134 3.92 -1.51 14.66
N ILE A 135 3.79 -2.38 15.67
CA ILE A 135 2.68 -3.31 15.82
C ILE A 135 1.35 -2.56 15.95
N SER A 136 1.28 -1.56 16.82
CA SER A 136 0.07 -0.75 17.02
C SER A 136 -0.32 0.02 15.75
N SER A 137 0.66 0.51 14.99
CA SER A 137 0.40 1.16 13.69
C SER A 137 -0.20 0.20 12.68
N ASN A 138 0.39 -1.01 12.53
CA ASN A 138 -0.17 -2.04 11.66
C ASN A 138 -1.61 -2.39 12.04
N ALA A 139 -1.89 -2.64 13.33
CA ALA A 139 -3.22 -2.95 13.82
C ALA A 139 -4.23 -1.83 13.55
N ALA A 140 -3.85 -0.58 13.80
CA ALA A 140 -4.70 0.58 13.57
C ALA A 140 -5.06 0.75 12.09
N TYR A 141 -4.08 0.65 11.17
CA TYR A 141 -4.35 0.80 9.74
C TYR A 141 -5.13 -0.39 9.16
N ILE A 142 -4.94 -1.62 9.68
CA ILE A 142 -5.79 -2.77 9.34
C ILE A 142 -7.24 -2.48 9.74
N LEU A 143 -7.47 -1.98 10.95
CA LEU A 143 -8.81 -1.64 11.42
C LEU A 143 -9.46 -0.58 10.54
N VAL A 144 -8.77 0.54 10.28
CA VAL A 144 -9.31 1.64 9.45
C VAL A 144 -9.60 1.15 8.03
N MET A 145 -8.71 0.35 7.44
CA MET A 145 -8.91 -0.24 6.12
C MET A 145 -10.19 -1.09 6.08
N ILE A 146 -10.39 -1.97 7.06
CA ILE A 146 -11.58 -2.83 7.16
C ILE A 146 -12.84 -1.98 7.31
N LEU A 147 -12.84 -0.99 8.21
CA LEU A 147 -13.98 -0.10 8.43
C LEU A 147 -14.35 0.69 7.17
N ASN A 148 -13.36 1.22 6.46
CA ASN A 148 -13.59 1.94 5.20
C ASN A 148 -14.16 1.02 4.11
N LEU A 149 -13.66 -0.22 3.96
CA LEU A 149 -14.18 -1.18 3.00
C LEU A 149 -15.63 -1.59 3.32
N ILE A 150 -15.95 -1.76 4.60
CA ILE A 150 -17.34 -2.02 5.06
C ILE A 150 -18.23 -0.81 4.75
N ALA A 151 -17.74 0.41 5.00
CA ALA A 151 -18.47 1.65 4.72
C ALA A 151 -18.76 1.79 3.21
N ILE A 152 -17.79 1.52 2.33
CA ILE A 152 -17.98 1.52 0.87
C ILE A 152 -19.06 0.52 0.47
N ARG A 153 -19.00 -0.72 0.97
CA ARG A 153 -20.00 -1.75 0.67
C ARG A 153 -21.41 -1.36 1.11
N LYS A 154 -21.55 -0.83 2.34
CA LYS A 154 -22.87 -0.49 2.93
C LYS A 154 -23.46 0.80 2.35
N CYS A 155 -22.64 1.85 2.20
CA CYS A 155 -23.11 3.18 1.83
C CYS A 155 -23.23 3.39 0.33
N LEU A 156 -22.39 2.72 -0.47
CA LEU A 156 -22.39 2.85 -1.93
C LEU A 156 -23.01 1.63 -2.63
N SER A 157 -23.41 0.59 -1.88
CA SER A 157 -23.96 -0.67 -2.41
C SER A 157 -23.05 -1.31 -3.49
N LEU A 158 -21.75 -1.08 -3.41
CA LEU A 158 -20.77 -1.57 -4.37
C LEU A 158 -20.30 -2.98 -3.99
N LYS A 159 -20.26 -3.87 -4.97
CA LYS A 159 -19.75 -5.25 -4.82
C LYS A 159 -18.26 -5.26 -5.14
N LEU A 160 -17.41 -5.10 -4.14
CA LEU A 160 -15.95 -5.17 -4.32
C LEU A 160 -15.52 -6.62 -4.61
N ASN A 161 -14.86 -6.84 -5.73
CA ASN A 161 -14.29 -8.14 -6.07
C ASN A 161 -12.88 -8.26 -5.46
N ILE A 162 -12.84 -8.38 -4.13
CA ILE A 162 -11.61 -8.38 -3.32
C ILE A 162 -10.63 -9.45 -3.80
N THR A 163 -11.14 -10.61 -4.21
CA THR A 163 -10.33 -11.74 -4.67
C THR A 163 -9.48 -11.37 -5.89
N ALA A 164 -10.10 -10.77 -6.92
CA ALA A 164 -9.39 -10.38 -8.14
C ALA A 164 -8.44 -9.18 -7.90
N ILE A 165 -8.80 -8.30 -6.97
CA ILE A 165 -8.04 -7.09 -6.62
C ILE A 165 -6.77 -7.43 -5.82
N ILE A 166 -6.82 -8.43 -4.93
CA ILE A 166 -5.73 -8.76 -3.99
C ILE A 166 -4.88 -9.93 -4.49
N ILE A 167 -5.49 -11.02 -4.98
CA ILE A 167 -4.75 -12.27 -5.24
C ILE A 167 -3.68 -12.09 -6.32
N LYS A 168 -4.02 -11.45 -7.44
CA LYS A 168 -3.08 -11.29 -8.55
C LYS A 168 -1.85 -10.45 -8.18
N PRO A 169 -2.00 -9.25 -7.58
CA PRO A 169 -0.84 -8.50 -7.09
C PRO A 169 -0.06 -9.23 -5.99
N ALA A 170 -0.74 -9.98 -5.11
CA ALA A 170 -0.08 -10.74 -4.06
C ALA A 170 0.85 -11.83 -4.62
N ILE A 171 0.40 -12.58 -5.63
CA ILE A 171 1.25 -13.58 -6.31
C ILE A 171 2.48 -12.91 -6.93
N ALA A 172 2.28 -11.79 -7.65
CA ALA A 172 3.38 -11.05 -8.25
C ALA A 172 4.37 -10.55 -7.18
N THR A 173 3.87 -10.12 -6.03
CA THR A 173 4.67 -9.65 -4.90
C THR A 173 5.50 -10.76 -4.25
N VAL A 174 4.91 -11.94 -4.06
CA VAL A 174 5.63 -13.11 -3.51
C VAL A 174 6.76 -13.53 -4.44
N LEU A 175 6.52 -13.55 -5.76
CA LEU A 175 7.55 -13.87 -6.74
C LEU A 175 8.65 -12.80 -6.77
N MET A 176 8.29 -11.51 -6.73
CA MET A 176 9.24 -10.41 -6.58
C MET A 176 10.11 -10.59 -5.33
N PHE A 177 9.49 -10.91 -4.18
CA PHE A 177 10.21 -11.17 -2.93
C PHE A 177 11.25 -12.28 -3.12
N GLY A 178 10.86 -13.41 -3.72
CA GLY A 178 11.77 -14.53 -4.00
C GLY A 178 12.93 -14.14 -4.90
N VAL A 179 12.66 -13.41 -6.00
CA VAL A 179 13.70 -12.92 -6.92
C VAL A 179 14.66 -11.99 -6.20
N MET A 180 14.15 -11.02 -5.44
CA MET A 180 15.01 -10.09 -4.68
C MET A 180 15.83 -10.81 -3.62
N TYR A 181 15.22 -11.75 -2.89
CA TYR A 181 15.92 -12.50 -1.85
C TYR A 181 17.08 -13.35 -2.40
N ILE A 182 16.87 -14.03 -3.54
CA ILE A 182 17.90 -14.81 -4.21
C ILE A 182 19.00 -13.88 -4.77
N SER A 183 18.60 -12.81 -5.44
CA SER A 183 19.52 -11.87 -6.07
C SER A 183 20.38 -11.11 -5.05
N SER A 184 19.87 -10.85 -3.83
CA SER A 184 20.59 -10.11 -2.79
C SER A 184 21.93 -10.79 -2.43
N ASN A 185 21.93 -12.14 -2.31
CA ASN A 185 23.12 -12.90 -1.97
C ASN A 185 24.22 -12.84 -3.04
N TYR A 186 23.84 -12.76 -4.32
CA TYR A 186 24.80 -12.69 -5.42
C TYR A 186 25.32 -11.26 -5.67
N ILE A 187 24.42 -10.28 -5.59
CA ILE A 187 24.73 -8.90 -5.95
C ILE A 187 25.51 -8.21 -4.83
N SER A 188 25.23 -8.51 -3.55
CA SER A 188 26.01 -7.97 -2.42
C SER A 188 27.48 -8.37 -2.49
N ALA A 189 27.78 -9.57 -2.95
CA ALA A 189 29.16 -10.06 -3.13
C ALA A 189 29.92 -9.30 -4.24
N ILE A 190 29.23 -8.71 -5.22
CA ILE A 190 29.85 -8.04 -6.38
C ILE A 190 29.93 -6.53 -6.17
N LEU A 191 28.87 -5.90 -5.67
CA LEU A 191 28.73 -4.44 -5.59
C LEU A 191 29.00 -3.87 -4.18
N GLY A 192 29.11 -4.74 -3.15
CA GLY A 192 29.15 -4.28 -1.75
C GLY A 192 27.85 -3.57 -1.33
N ASP A 193 27.85 -3.03 -0.12
CA ASP A 193 26.69 -2.32 0.44
C ASP A 193 26.80 -0.82 0.11
N GLY A 194 25.88 -0.30 -0.71
CA GLY A 194 25.89 1.12 -1.07
C GLY A 194 24.71 1.55 -1.93
N PHE A 195 24.74 2.82 -2.36
CA PHE A 195 23.69 3.39 -3.21
C PHE A 195 23.47 2.61 -4.51
N VAL A 196 24.57 2.15 -5.13
CA VAL A 196 24.52 1.39 -6.40
C VAL A 196 23.82 0.04 -6.18
N TYR A 197 24.15 -0.66 -5.10
CA TYR A 197 23.47 -1.91 -4.72
C TYR A 197 21.97 -1.70 -4.53
N LEU A 198 21.58 -0.68 -3.75
CA LEU A 198 20.18 -0.34 -3.53
C LEU A 198 19.45 -0.03 -4.84
N ALA A 199 20.05 0.78 -5.72
CA ALA A 199 19.44 1.13 -7.01
C ALA A 199 19.26 -0.09 -7.93
N VAL A 200 20.25 -0.96 -8.01
CA VAL A 200 20.21 -2.19 -8.81
C VAL A 200 19.14 -3.14 -8.27
N MET A 201 19.11 -3.36 -6.95
CA MET A 201 18.12 -4.23 -6.32
C MET A 201 16.67 -3.71 -6.49
N CYS A 202 16.46 -2.40 -6.35
CA CYS A 202 15.17 -1.79 -6.65
C CYS A 202 14.77 -1.98 -8.13
N GLY A 203 15.72 -1.82 -9.05
CA GLY A 203 15.50 -2.04 -10.48
C GLY A 203 15.11 -3.49 -10.81
N ILE A 204 15.82 -4.46 -10.25
CA ILE A 204 15.53 -5.90 -10.41
C ILE A 204 14.15 -6.22 -9.81
N GLY A 205 13.87 -5.76 -8.60
CA GLY A 205 12.59 -6.00 -7.94
C GLY A 205 11.42 -5.43 -8.73
N MET A 206 11.51 -4.17 -9.16
CA MET A 206 10.46 -3.53 -9.94
C MET A 206 10.26 -4.18 -11.32
N SER A 207 11.35 -4.54 -12.02
CA SER A 207 11.24 -5.24 -13.30
C SER A 207 10.60 -6.62 -13.17
N ALA A 208 11.00 -7.41 -12.18
CA ALA A 208 10.40 -8.69 -11.86
C ALA A 208 8.91 -8.55 -11.53
N TYR A 209 8.55 -7.55 -10.71
CA TYR A 209 7.16 -7.29 -10.35
C TYR A 209 6.31 -6.93 -11.57
N VAL A 210 6.77 -6.01 -12.41
CA VAL A 210 6.06 -5.60 -13.63
C VAL A 210 5.88 -6.78 -14.58
N LEU A 211 6.92 -7.60 -14.80
CA LEU A 211 6.83 -8.81 -15.62
C LEU A 211 5.76 -9.77 -15.07
N MET A 212 5.72 -9.98 -13.75
CA MET A 212 4.73 -10.85 -13.12
C MET A 212 3.30 -10.30 -13.20
N LEU A 213 3.12 -8.98 -13.11
CA LEU A 213 1.81 -8.35 -13.34
C LEU A 213 1.29 -8.58 -14.75
N PHE A 214 2.16 -8.56 -15.77
CA PHE A 214 1.78 -8.90 -17.14
C PHE A 214 1.46 -10.38 -17.30
N LEU A 215 2.24 -11.28 -16.74
CA LEU A 215 2.03 -12.73 -16.82
C LEU A 215 0.73 -13.17 -16.11
N THR A 216 0.41 -12.56 -14.97
CA THR A 216 -0.82 -12.85 -14.21
C THR A 216 -2.06 -12.18 -14.80
N ASN A 217 -1.93 -11.42 -15.91
CA ASN A 217 -3.00 -10.58 -16.45
C ASN A 217 -3.65 -9.71 -15.34
N ALA A 218 -2.84 -9.24 -14.41
CA ALA A 218 -3.28 -8.32 -13.37
C ALA A 218 -3.55 -6.93 -13.97
N ILE A 219 -2.81 -6.55 -15.01
CA ILE A 219 -3.04 -5.34 -15.81
C ILE A 219 -3.42 -5.80 -17.21
N SER A 220 -4.66 -5.51 -17.63
CA SER A 220 -5.03 -5.70 -19.03
C SER A 220 -4.48 -4.54 -19.86
N VAL A 221 -3.72 -4.83 -20.91
CA VAL A 221 -3.21 -3.82 -21.86
C VAL A 221 -4.35 -2.96 -22.42
N LYS A 222 -5.56 -3.53 -22.51
CA LYS A 222 -6.78 -2.81 -22.93
C LYS A 222 -7.23 -1.76 -21.92
N GLU A 223 -7.07 -2.03 -20.62
CA GLU A 223 -7.41 -1.08 -19.53
C GLU A 223 -6.42 0.09 -19.50
N VAL A 224 -5.11 -0.19 -19.61
CA VAL A 224 -4.07 0.84 -19.70
C VAL A 224 -4.29 1.75 -20.92
N ARG A 225 -4.58 1.17 -22.08
CA ARG A 225 -4.87 1.92 -23.31
C ARG A 225 -6.14 2.78 -23.19
N LYS A 226 -7.13 2.34 -22.39
CA LYS A 226 -8.37 3.08 -22.15
C LYS A 226 -8.16 4.27 -21.21
N ILE A 227 -7.27 4.13 -20.23
CA ILE A 227 -6.88 5.22 -19.31
C ILE A 227 -6.05 6.28 -20.04
N LEU A 228 -5.16 5.87 -20.97
CA LEU A 228 -4.32 6.79 -21.75
C LEU A 228 -5.05 7.51 -22.89
N LYS A 229 -6.24 7.04 -23.28
CA LYS A 229 -7.03 7.63 -24.38
C LYS A 229 -8.27 8.41 -23.92
N GLY A 230 -8.57 8.44 -22.64
CA GLY A 230 -9.69 9.20 -22.07
C GLY A 230 -9.26 10.35 -21.23
#